data_586672af52292fe4f1e285f0fb072bba
#
_entry.id   586672af52292fe4f1e285f0fb072bba
#
_cell.length_a   1.000
_cell.length_b   1.000
_cell.length_c   1.000
_cell.angle_alpha   90.00
_cell.angle_beta   90.00
_cell.angle_gamma   90.00
#
_symmetry.space_group_name_H-M   'P 1'
#
loop_
_entity.id
_entity.type
_entity.pdbx_description
1 polymer ?
#
loop_
_entity_poly.entity_id
_entity_poly.type
_entity_poly.pdbx_seq_one_letter_code
_entity_poly.pdbx_strand_id
1 'polypeptide(L)'
;MEAVYEWPEPVVRVQTLAGAATIPDRYVKPLSERPKLAAVPVGSTARASNNIPVIDFASLASGRETAAVAAACGEWGFFQLVNHGIETAEEVRQAWREFFALPMEEKQRYANSPATFEGYGSRLGVVKGAVLDWGDYFFLHLLPPSPPTKWPSSPSQLRGKTEEYCAAVAKVVEAVKRAISAALGVEEGYMAAAFGQAAAAMRVNYYPKCPQPELTLGLSPHSDPGGLTFLLPDEHVKGLQVRHAGEWVTVDPVPGGLIVNIGDQIQLLSNGTFKSVEHRVTANAAADRISVAYFHNPQDDLLISPASEIVKRSGPAVYKPIMYREYKKHMRMLGLGGKSHVDSLRTT
;
A
#
# COMPACT_ATOMS: atom_id res chain seq x y z
N MET A 1 -13.79 15.88 18.21
CA MET A 1 -14.13 14.44 18.09
C MET A 1 -13.28 13.68 19.08
N GLU A 2 -13.91 12.98 19.98
CA GLU A 2 -13.23 12.14 20.98
C GLU A 2 -12.39 11.07 20.29
N ALA A 3 -11.25 10.74 20.91
CA ALA A 3 -10.40 9.67 20.42
C ALA A 3 -11.15 8.33 20.58
N VAL A 4 -11.26 7.56 19.51
CA VAL A 4 -11.85 6.22 19.55
C VAL A 4 -10.80 5.26 20.13
N TYR A 5 -10.96 4.86 21.37
CA TYR A 5 -10.04 3.98 22.09
C TYR A 5 -10.40 2.50 21.99
N GLU A 6 -11.63 2.20 21.60
CA GLU A 6 -12.14 0.83 21.48
C GLU A 6 -12.70 0.55 20.09
N TRP A 7 -12.59 -0.70 19.67
CA TRP A 7 -13.23 -1.14 18.44
C TRP A 7 -14.75 -1.11 18.60
N PRO A 8 -15.52 -0.68 17.57
CA PRO A 8 -16.98 -0.58 17.67
C PRO A 8 -17.69 -1.93 17.86
N GLU A 9 -16.96 -3.02 17.69
CA GLU A 9 -17.41 -4.41 17.80
C GLU A 9 -16.19 -5.34 17.93
N PRO A 10 -16.36 -6.58 18.43
CA PRO A 10 -15.27 -7.53 18.58
C PRO A 10 -14.54 -7.77 17.26
N VAL A 11 -13.22 -7.79 17.31
CA VAL A 11 -12.35 -8.08 16.15
C VAL A 11 -12.03 -9.57 16.12
N VAL A 12 -12.47 -10.24 15.04
CA VAL A 12 -12.12 -11.63 14.76
C VAL A 12 -10.91 -11.64 13.82
N ARG A 13 -9.90 -12.44 14.13
CA ARG A 13 -8.72 -12.61 13.27
C ARG A 13 -9.06 -13.54 12.10
N VAL A 14 -8.73 -13.11 10.89
CA VAL A 14 -9.06 -13.88 9.68
C VAL A 14 -8.37 -15.23 9.66
N GLN A 15 -7.15 -15.31 10.19
CA GLN A 15 -6.44 -16.59 10.33
C GLN A 15 -7.22 -17.63 11.13
N THR A 16 -8.08 -17.25 12.08
CA THR A 16 -8.92 -18.20 12.83
C THR A 16 -10.10 -18.74 12.02
N LEU A 17 -10.42 -18.10 10.91
CA LEU A 17 -11.52 -18.45 10.01
C LEU A 17 -11.07 -19.28 8.79
N ALA A 18 -9.77 -19.32 8.53
CA ALA A 18 -9.22 -19.92 7.30
C ALA A 18 -9.49 -21.42 7.13
N GLY A 19 -9.80 -22.14 8.22
CA GLY A 19 -10.18 -23.56 8.19
C GLY A 19 -11.67 -23.84 8.04
N ALA A 20 -12.51 -22.80 7.98
CA ALA A 20 -13.96 -22.95 7.82
C ALA A 20 -14.32 -23.34 6.38
N ALA A 21 -15.47 -24.00 6.20
CA ALA A 21 -15.98 -24.34 4.86
C ALA A 21 -16.56 -23.14 4.10
N THR A 22 -17.03 -22.12 4.84
CA THR A 22 -17.63 -20.90 4.28
C THR A 22 -17.12 -19.68 5.03
N ILE A 23 -17.15 -18.52 4.37
CA ILE A 23 -16.82 -17.25 5.00
C ILE A 23 -18.05 -16.68 5.73
N PRO A 24 -17.87 -15.98 6.89
CA PRO A 24 -18.98 -15.30 7.54
C PRO A 24 -19.53 -14.16 6.66
N ASP A 25 -20.83 -13.86 6.79
CA ASP A 25 -21.54 -12.83 6.00
C ASP A 25 -20.85 -11.46 6.00
N ARG A 26 -20.16 -11.12 7.09
CA ARG A 26 -19.41 -9.85 7.22
C ARG A 26 -18.26 -9.70 6.24
N TYR A 27 -17.78 -10.80 5.65
CA TYR A 27 -16.71 -10.82 4.65
C TYR A 27 -17.25 -10.92 3.23
N VAL A 28 -18.56 -11.15 3.05
CA VAL A 28 -19.20 -11.25 1.74
C VAL A 28 -19.39 -9.86 1.16
N LYS A 29 -18.67 -9.57 0.08
CA LYS A 29 -18.75 -8.30 -0.63
C LYS A 29 -20.06 -8.15 -1.39
N PRO A 30 -20.58 -6.93 -1.54
CA PRO A 30 -21.66 -6.64 -2.49
C PRO A 30 -21.30 -7.17 -3.89
N LEU A 31 -22.30 -7.61 -4.64
CA LEU A 31 -22.09 -8.28 -5.95
C LEU A 31 -21.24 -7.42 -6.91
N SER A 32 -21.42 -6.10 -6.88
CA SER A 32 -20.66 -5.14 -7.71
C SER A 32 -19.17 -5.04 -7.36
N GLU A 33 -18.78 -5.43 -6.15
CA GLU A 33 -17.40 -5.33 -5.67
C GLU A 33 -16.66 -6.67 -5.73
N ARG A 34 -17.37 -7.78 -5.92
CA ARG A 34 -16.75 -9.12 -5.97
C ARG A 34 -15.73 -9.21 -7.09
N PRO A 35 -14.63 -9.96 -6.86
CA PRO A 35 -13.67 -10.20 -7.93
C PRO A 35 -14.31 -11.03 -9.03
N LYS A 36 -14.18 -10.57 -10.29
CA LYS A 36 -14.45 -11.46 -11.44
C LYS A 36 -13.25 -12.41 -11.50
N LEU A 37 -13.41 -13.63 -11.01
CA LEU A 37 -12.42 -14.68 -11.20
C LEU A 37 -12.42 -15.00 -12.70
N ALA A 38 -11.44 -14.46 -13.43
CA ALA A 38 -11.27 -14.85 -14.82
C ALA A 38 -10.99 -16.35 -14.87
N ALA A 39 -11.85 -17.12 -15.54
CA ALA A 39 -11.47 -18.43 -16.00
C ALA A 39 -10.16 -18.26 -16.78
N VAL A 40 -9.09 -18.93 -16.34
CA VAL A 40 -7.79 -18.88 -17.02
C VAL A 40 -8.01 -19.39 -18.44
N PRO A 41 -7.88 -18.58 -19.49
CA PRO A 41 -8.00 -19.10 -20.86
C PRO A 41 -6.78 -20.00 -21.08
N VAL A 42 -7.02 -21.28 -21.19
CA VAL A 42 -6.01 -22.25 -21.64
C VAL A 42 -5.68 -21.87 -23.08
N GLY A 43 -4.45 -21.37 -23.33
CA GLY A 43 -3.91 -21.21 -24.67
C GLY A 43 -3.83 -19.80 -25.27
N SER A 44 -4.00 -18.71 -24.52
CA SER A 44 -3.81 -17.35 -25.08
C SER A 44 -2.31 -16.98 -25.10
N THR A 45 -1.71 -17.03 -26.28
CA THR A 45 -0.33 -16.54 -26.55
C THR A 45 -0.25 -15.01 -26.75
N ALA A 46 -1.31 -14.27 -26.59
CA ALA A 46 -1.37 -12.82 -26.72
C ALA A 46 -1.32 -12.14 -25.34
N ARG A 47 -0.16 -12.12 -24.70
CA ARG A 47 0.12 -11.32 -23.49
C ARG A 47 1.35 -10.45 -23.65
N ALA A 48 1.36 -9.62 -24.67
CA ALA A 48 2.19 -8.41 -24.64
C ALA A 48 1.29 -7.29 -24.04
N SER A 49 1.74 -6.69 -22.93
CA SER A 49 1.36 -5.36 -22.42
C SER A 49 0.24 -5.17 -21.38
N ASN A 50 -0.29 -6.16 -20.69
CA ASN A 50 -1.25 -5.90 -19.59
C ASN A 50 -0.61 -5.99 -18.18
N ASN A 51 0.60 -5.50 -18.00
CA ASN A 51 1.25 -5.39 -16.69
C ASN A 51 1.72 -3.95 -16.47
N ILE A 52 1.90 -3.57 -15.22
CA ILE A 52 2.47 -2.25 -14.88
C ILE A 52 3.90 -2.13 -15.42
N PRO A 53 4.36 -0.92 -15.80
CA PRO A 53 5.71 -0.69 -16.37
C PRO A 53 6.83 -1.22 -15.47
N VAL A 54 7.95 -1.64 -16.07
CA VAL A 54 9.16 -2.06 -15.37
C VAL A 54 10.22 -0.99 -15.58
N ILE A 55 10.85 -0.55 -14.49
CA ILE A 55 11.90 0.48 -14.47
C ILE A 55 13.15 -0.12 -13.83
N ASP A 56 14.30 0.05 -14.49
CA ASP A 56 15.59 -0.34 -13.96
C ASP A 56 16.16 0.73 -13.02
N PHE A 57 16.48 0.34 -11.79
CA PHE A 57 16.97 1.26 -10.77
C PHE A 57 18.31 1.92 -11.14
N ALA A 58 19.22 1.20 -11.79
CA ALA A 58 20.51 1.74 -12.21
C ALA A 58 20.32 2.83 -13.28
N SER A 59 19.37 2.63 -14.18
CA SER A 59 18.98 3.61 -15.19
C SER A 59 18.24 4.81 -14.61
N LEU A 60 17.40 4.58 -13.59
CA LEU A 60 16.70 5.62 -12.85
C LEU A 60 17.71 6.57 -12.17
N ALA A 61 18.70 6.03 -11.47
CA ALA A 61 19.72 6.82 -10.77
C ALA A 61 20.58 7.70 -11.74
N SER A 62 20.71 7.29 -13.00
CA SER A 62 21.40 8.07 -14.05
C SER A 62 20.52 9.08 -14.79
N GLY A 63 19.24 9.19 -14.46
CA GLY A 63 18.28 10.07 -15.12
C GLY A 63 17.79 9.61 -16.51
N ARG A 64 18.27 8.46 -17.00
CA ARG A 64 17.89 7.93 -18.33
C ARG A 64 16.42 7.49 -18.41
N GLU A 65 15.81 7.18 -17.28
CA GLU A 65 14.41 6.70 -17.18
C GLU A 65 13.40 7.80 -16.85
N THR A 66 13.78 9.08 -16.90
CA THR A 66 12.88 10.19 -16.51
C THR A 66 11.56 10.16 -17.29
N ALA A 67 11.60 9.93 -18.60
CA ALA A 67 10.40 9.83 -19.44
C ALA A 67 9.55 8.60 -19.11
N ALA A 68 10.19 7.45 -18.83
CA ALA A 68 9.50 6.23 -18.43
C ALA A 68 8.83 6.39 -17.06
N VAL A 69 9.50 7.04 -16.10
CA VAL A 69 8.91 7.38 -14.79
C VAL A 69 7.71 8.31 -14.95
N ALA A 70 7.83 9.35 -15.79
CA ALA A 70 6.73 10.28 -16.06
C ALA A 70 5.51 9.56 -16.65
N ALA A 71 5.72 8.69 -17.65
CA ALA A 71 4.66 7.89 -18.25
C ALA A 71 4.05 6.91 -17.23
N ALA A 72 4.86 6.16 -16.50
CA ALA A 72 4.39 5.21 -15.49
C ALA A 72 3.55 5.90 -14.40
N CYS A 73 4.02 7.02 -13.85
CA CYS A 73 3.29 7.77 -12.82
C CYS A 73 2.03 8.47 -13.37
N GLY A 74 2.06 8.94 -14.61
CA GLY A 74 0.95 9.64 -15.25
C GLY A 74 -0.16 8.72 -15.77
N GLU A 75 0.19 7.53 -16.26
CA GLU A 75 -0.77 6.59 -16.86
C GLU A 75 -1.23 5.51 -15.88
N TRP A 76 -0.28 4.86 -15.23
CA TRP A 76 -0.54 3.73 -14.34
C TRP A 76 -0.56 4.11 -12.85
N GLY A 77 0.17 5.15 -12.43
CA GLY A 77 0.41 5.44 -11.01
C GLY A 77 1.22 4.36 -10.29
N PHE A 78 1.67 3.35 -11.02
CA PHE A 78 2.39 2.16 -10.57
C PHE A 78 3.52 1.81 -11.52
N PHE A 79 4.60 1.24 -10.98
CA PHE A 79 5.65 0.57 -11.75
C PHE A 79 6.36 -0.49 -10.91
N GLN A 80 7.04 -1.40 -11.56
CA GLN A 80 7.94 -2.35 -10.91
C GLN A 80 9.37 -1.81 -10.99
N LEU A 81 10.08 -1.86 -9.88
CA LEU A 81 11.47 -1.42 -9.79
C LEU A 81 12.37 -2.65 -9.66
N VAL A 82 13.26 -2.85 -10.61
CA VAL A 82 14.20 -3.97 -10.65
C VAL A 82 15.63 -3.49 -10.43
N ASN A 83 16.57 -4.40 -10.14
CA ASN A 83 17.98 -4.11 -9.92
C ASN A 83 18.27 -3.08 -8.82
N HIS A 84 17.41 -3.02 -7.80
CA HIS A 84 17.50 -2.05 -6.71
C HIS A 84 18.52 -2.42 -5.62
N GLY A 85 19.15 -3.60 -5.69
CA GLY A 85 20.21 -4.01 -4.77
C GLY A 85 19.78 -4.32 -3.33
N ILE A 86 18.49 -4.54 -3.07
CA ILE A 86 18.01 -4.96 -1.75
C ILE A 86 18.09 -6.49 -1.67
N GLU A 87 19.07 -6.99 -0.93
CA GLU A 87 19.33 -8.43 -0.78
C GLU A 87 18.52 -9.09 0.35
N THR A 88 18.03 -8.29 1.29
CA THR A 88 17.32 -8.77 2.51
C THR A 88 15.83 -9.07 2.32
N ALA A 89 15.33 -9.00 1.08
CA ALA A 89 13.91 -9.12 0.78
C ALA A 89 13.32 -10.48 1.17
N GLU A 90 14.03 -11.60 0.89
CA GLU A 90 13.54 -12.92 1.28
C GLU A 90 13.61 -13.15 2.78
N GLU A 91 14.67 -12.68 3.43
CA GLU A 91 14.85 -12.84 4.88
C GLU A 91 13.75 -12.12 5.68
N VAL A 92 13.39 -10.90 5.28
CA VAL A 92 12.29 -10.18 5.93
C VAL A 92 10.94 -10.85 5.69
N ARG A 93 10.70 -11.34 4.47
CA ARG A 93 9.48 -12.07 4.14
C ARG A 93 9.35 -13.34 4.98
N GLN A 94 10.44 -14.11 5.09
CA GLN A 94 10.48 -15.34 5.88
C GLN A 94 10.27 -15.06 7.37
N ALA A 95 10.93 -14.06 7.93
CA ALA A 95 10.75 -13.70 9.34
C ALA A 95 9.30 -13.34 9.67
N TRP A 96 8.61 -12.63 8.77
CA TRP A 96 7.20 -12.32 8.95
C TRP A 96 6.28 -13.52 8.71
N ARG A 97 6.61 -14.45 7.79
CA ARG A 97 5.89 -15.73 7.69
C ARG A 97 5.94 -16.50 8.99
N GLU A 98 7.12 -16.57 9.63
CA GLU A 98 7.31 -17.21 10.93
C GLU A 98 6.47 -16.54 12.03
N PHE A 99 6.40 -15.19 12.05
CA PHE A 99 5.51 -14.48 12.98
C PHE A 99 4.05 -14.87 12.76
N PHE A 100 3.56 -14.84 11.51
CA PHE A 100 2.15 -15.19 11.23
C PHE A 100 1.85 -16.67 11.48
N ALA A 101 2.84 -17.55 11.49
CA ALA A 101 2.72 -18.96 11.86
C ALA A 101 2.67 -19.21 13.37
N LEU A 102 3.00 -18.22 14.22
CA LEU A 102 2.93 -18.36 15.68
C LEU A 102 1.49 -18.68 16.14
N PRO A 103 1.35 -19.30 17.33
CA PRO A 103 0.05 -19.46 17.99
C PRO A 103 -0.69 -18.11 18.09
N MET A 104 -2.02 -18.17 17.97
CA MET A 104 -2.83 -16.94 17.99
C MET A 104 -2.63 -16.12 19.26
N GLU A 105 -2.48 -16.78 20.41
CA GLU A 105 -2.22 -16.13 21.69
C GLU A 105 -0.96 -15.25 21.66
N GLU A 106 0.12 -15.75 21.08
CA GLU A 106 1.38 -14.99 20.95
C GLU A 106 1.19 -13.73 20.07
N LYS A 107 0.49 -13.86 18.96
CA LYS A 107 0.19 -12.72 18.06
C LYS A 107 -0.73 -11.68 18.73
N GLN A 108 -1.70 -12.13 19.52
CA GLN A 108 -2.64 -11.27 20.23
C GLN A 108 -1.99 -10.38 21.30
N ARG A 109 -0.81 -10.73 21.81
CA ARG A 109 -0.02 -9.85 22.69
C ARG A 109 0.32 -8.51 22.04
N TYR A 110 0.35 -8.49 20.72
CA TYR A 110 0.63 -7.30 19.89
C TYR A 110 -0.63 -6.75 19.23
N ALA A 111 -1.81 -7.09 19.75
CA ALA A 111 -3.08 -6.63 19.16
C ALA A 111 -3.11 -5.12 19.03
N ASN A 112 -3.54 -4.64 17.86
CA ASN A 112 -3.69 -3.22 17.58
C ASN A 112 -4.90 -2.62 18.28
N SER A 113 -4.92 -1.30 18.38
CA SER A 113 -6.07 -0.53 18.84
C SER A 113 -6.51 0.48 17.78
N PRO A 114 -7.77 0.96 17.81
CA PRO A 114 -8.25 1.97 16.86
C PRO A 114 -7.58 3.34 17.06
N ALA A 115 -6.90 3.56 18.20
CA ALA A 115 -6.19 4.81 18.46
C ALA A 115 -4.96 5.01 17.56
N THR A 116 -4.17 3.95 17.34
CA THR A 116 -2.92 4.02 16.57
C THR A 116 -2.88 3.11 15.35
N PHE A 117 -3.66 2.04 15.33
CA PHE A 117 -3.61 0.93 14.38
C PHE A 117 -2.28 0.15 14.42
N GLU A 118 -1.34 0.49 15.30
CA GLU A 118 -0.06 -0.20 15.46
C GLU A 118 -0.23 -1.58 16.07
N GLY A 119 0.45 -2.55 15.49
CA GLY A 119 0.45 -3.94 15.93
C GLY A 119 -0.35 -4.86 15.01
N TYR A 120 -0.75 -6.02 15.56
CA TYR A 120 -1.47 -7.08 14.86
C TYR A 120 -2.96 -6.76 14.71
N GLY A 121 -3.44 -6.66 13.50
CA GLY A 121 -4.81 -6.25 13.17
C GLY A 121 -5.44 -7.06 12.06
N SER A 122 -6.77 -6.94 11.93
CA SER A 122 -7.58 -7.59 10.87
C SER A 122 -8.63 -6.63 10.29
N ARG A 123 -8.62 -5.38 10.74
CA ARG A 123 -9.65 -4.42 10.39
C ARG A 123 -9.05 -3.05 10.12
N LEU A 124 -9.55 -2.38 9.10
CA LEU A 124 -9.31 -0.97 8.79
C LEU A 124 -10.60 -0.17 8.99
N GLY A 125 -10.44 1.03 9.55
CA GLY A 125 -11.59 1.89 9.87
C GLY A 125 -12.36 1.44 11.12
N VAL A 126 -13.19 2.35 11.62
CA VAL A 126 -13.96 2.16 12.87
C VAL A 126 -15.49 2.21 12.64
N VAL A 127 -15.94 2.07 11.41
CA VAL A 127 -17.37 2.08 11.08
C VAL A 127 -18.02 0.78 11.53
N LYS A 128 -19.00 0.85 12.44
CA LYS A 128 -19.74 -0.32 12.90
C LYS A 128 -20.52 -0.96 11.76
N GLY A 129 -20.53 -2.29 11.68
CA GLY A 129 -21.24 -3.04 10.64
C GLY A 129 -20.61 -3.01 9.25
N ALA A 130 -19.41 -2.41 9.09
CA ALA A 130 -18.72 -2.41 7.80
C ALA A 130 -18.41 -3.84 7.33
N VAL A 131 -18.52 -4.07 6.01
CA VAL A 131 -18.07 -5.31 5.36
C VAL A 131 -16.56 -5.37 5.43
N LEU A 132 -16.02 -6.48 5.95
CA LEU A 132 -14.59 -6.65 6.23
C LEU A 132 -13.84 -7.27 5.05
N ASP A 133 -12.53 -7.14 5.08
CA ASP A 133 -11.59 -7.76 4.15
C ASP A 133 -11.03 -9.06 4.71
N TRP A 134 -10.68 -9.99 3.82
CA TRP A 134 -10.13 -11.30 4.17
C TRP A 134 -8.62 -11.22 4.33
N GLY A 135 -8.17 -10.60 5.42
CA GLY A 135 -6.74 -10.41 5.69
C GLY A 135 -6.44 -9.95 7.12
N ASP A 136 -5.31 -10.40 7.61
CA ASP A 136 -4.68 -9.90 8.82
C ASP A 136 -3.46 -9.05 8.44
N TYR A 137 -2.97 -8.24 9.36
CA TYR A 137 -1.78 -7.43 9.11
C TYR A 137 -1.01 -7.15 10.39
N PHE A 138 0.24 -6.72 10.22
CA PHE A 138 1.02 -6.08 11.28
C PHE A 138 1.47 -4.69 10.80
N PHE A 139 1.24 -3.66 11.62
CA PHE A 139 1.57 -2.28 11.27
C PHE A 139 2.51 -1.65 12.31
N LEU A 140 3.55 -0.99 11.85
CA LEU A 140 4.53 -0.28 12.65
C LEU A 140 4.88 1.08 12.03
N HIS A 141 5.09 2.09 12.87
CA HIS A 141 5.79 3.28 12.46
C HIS A 141 7.30 3.03 12.48
N LEU A 142 8.00 3.50 11.45
CA LEU A 142 9.45 3.41 11.31
C LEU A 142 10.12 4.75 11.59
N LEU A 143 9.43 5.85 11.23
CA LEU A 143 9.90 7.21 11.43
C LEU A 143 8.71 8.14 11.71
N PRO A 144 8.59 8.74 12.91
CA PRO A 144 9.32 8.33 14.11
C PRO A 144 9.04 6.86 14.47
N PRO A 145 9.99 6.15 15.10
CA PRO A 145 9.87 4.71 15.31
C PRO A 145 8.83 4.36 16.37
N SER A 146 8.09 3.28 16.15
CA SER A 146 7.27 2.64 17.18
C SER A 146 8.11 2.22 18.37
N PRO A 147 7.58 2.33 19.61
CA PRO A 147 8.33 1.93 20.79
C PRO A 147 8.69 0.44 20.75
N PRO A 148 9.82 0.02 21.40
CA PRO A 148 10.27 -1.37 21.39
C PRO A 148 9.21 -2.38 21.82
N THR A 149 8.28 -1.99 22.68
CA THR A 149 7.18 -2.83 23.18
C THR A 149 6.16 -3.22 22.11
N LYS A 150 6.15 -2.52 20.97
CA LYS A 150 5.29 -2.83 19.82
C LYS A 150 5.89 -3.88 18.89
N TRP A 151 7.18 -4.14 19.02
CA TRP A 151 7.85 -5.13 18.18
C TRP A 151 7.66 -6.55 18.74
N PRO A 152 7.32 -7.53 17.88
CA PRO A 152 7.31 -8.92 18.29
C PRO A 152 8.69 -9.38 18.78
N SER A 153 8.72 -10.10 19.91
CA SER A 153 9.95 -10.69 20.42
C SER A 153 10.28 -12.04 19.77
N SER A 154 9.31 -12.61 19.05
CA SER A 154 9.45 -13.88 18.32
C SER A 154 8.92 -13.74 16.91
N PRO A 155 9.62 -14.26 15.90
CA PRO A 155 10.98 -14.84 15.97
C PRO A 155 12.05 -13.78 16.31
N SER A 156 13.13 -14.17 16.98
CA SER A 156 14.12 -13.24 17.52
C SER A 156 14.82 -12.36 16.47
N GLN A 157 14.99 -12.86 15.24
CA GLN A 157 15.60 -12.13 14.13
C GLN A 157 14.65 -11.14 13.44
N LEU A 158 13.34 -11.21 13.71
CA LEU A 158 12.31 -10.45 12.99
C LEU A 158 12.58 -8.95 12.95
N ARG A 159 12.85 -8.37 14.13
CA ARG A 159 13.11 -6.93 14.23
C ARG A 159 14.36 -6.54 13.44
N GLY A 160 15.48 -7.21 13.65
CA GLY A 160 16.75 -6.90 12.97
C GLY A 160 16.62 -6.99 11.46
N LYS A 161 16.01 -8.07 10.94
CA LYS A 161 15.78 -8.24 9.49
C LYS A 161 14.85 -7.19 8.93
N THR A 162 13.83 -6.80 9.68
CA THR A 162 12.91 -5.74 9.27
C THR A 162 13.60 -4.37 9.22
N GLU A 163 14.37 -4.01 10.24
CA GLU A 163 15.11 -2.75 10.30
C GLU A 163 16.14 -2.67 9.16
N GLU A 164 16.86 -3.76 8.88
CA GLU A 164 17.84 -3.85 7.77
C GLU A 164 17.16 -3.65 6.41
N TYR A 165 16.08 -4.38 6.15
CA TYR A 165 15.28 -4.23 4.94
C TYR A 165 14.75 -2.80 4.77
N CYS A 166 14.13 -2.24 5.81
CA CYS A 166 13.58 -0.88 5.75
C CYS A 166 14.65 0.19 5.54
N ALA A 167 15.83 0.02 6.10
CA ALA A 167 16.98 0.92 5.85
C ALA A 167 17.46 0.85 4.39
N ALA A 168 17.45 -0.34 3.78
CA ALA A 168 17.77 -0.50 2.36
C ALA A 168 16.69 0.14 1.47
N VAL A 169 15.40 -0.07 1.75
CA VAL A 169 14.29 0.57 1.04
C VAL A 169 14.37 2.09 1.15
N ALA A 170 14.71 2.65 2.32
CA ALA A 170 14.81 4.10 2.51
C ALA A 170 15.84 4.75 1.56
N LYS A 171 16.93 4.06 1.23
CA LYS A 171 17.92 4.55 0.22
C LYS A 171 17.33 4.57 -1.19
N VAL A 172 16.53 3.56 -1.52
CA VAL A 172 15.81 3.48 -2.82
C VAL A 172 14.76 4.59 -2.92
N VAL A 173 14.05 4.89 -1.84
CA VAL A 173 13.07 5.98 -1.75
C VAL A 173 13.69 7.31 -2.16
N GLU A 174 14.89 7.64 -1.70
CA GLU A 174 15.56 8.90 -2.02
C GLU A 174 15.86 9.04 -3.53
N ALA A 175 16.29 7.96 -4.18
CA ALA A 175 16.51 7.96 -5.62
C ALA A 175 15.19 8.11 -6.40
N VAL A 176 14.14 7.42 -5.98
CA VAL A 176 12.81 7.50 -6.61
C VAL A 176 12.21 8.91 -6.44
N LYS A 177 12.37 9.56 -5.29
CA LYS A 177 11.92 10.95 -5.10
C LYS A 177 12.61 11.92 -6.06
N ARG A 178 13.92 11.78 -6.27
CA ARG A 178 14.67 12.59 -7.25
C ARG A 178 14.14 12.35 -8.66
N ALA A 179 13.96 11.10 -9.05
CA ALA A 179 13.41 10.75 -10.37
C ALA A 179 12.00 11.30 -10.58
N ILE A 180 11.14 11.26 -9.56
CA ILE A 180 9.79 11.84 -9.59
C ILE A 180 9.86 13.37 -9.73
N SER A 181 10.76 14.05 -9.01
CA SER A 181 10.98 15.50 -9.17
C SER A 181 11.38 15.85 -10.59
N ALA A 182 12.36 15.14 -11.15
CA ALA A 182 12.81 15.31 -12.53
C ALA A 182 11.68 15.03 -13.55
N ALA A 183 10.91 13.96 -13.35
CA ALA A 183 9.78 13.59 -14.20
C ALA A 183 8.63 14.62 -14.15
N LEU A 184 8.44 15.31 -13.03
CA LEU A 184 7.54 16.46 -12.90
C LEU A 184 8.12 17.75 -13.49
N GLY A 185 9.41 17.78 -13.86
CA GLY A 185 10.11 18.96 -14.34
C GLY A 185 10.24 20.04 -13.28
N VAL A 186 10.40 19.67 -12.01
CA VAL A 186 10.69 20.55 -10.89
C VAL A 186 12.12 20.32 -10.40
N GLU A 187 12.62 21.15 -9.48
CA GLU A 187 13.94 20.98 -8.89
C GLU A 187 14.12 19.57 -8.31
N GLU A 188 15.33 18.98 -8.43
CA GLU A 188 15.62 17.61 -7.97
C GLU A 188 15.29 17.38 -6.49
N GLY A 189 15.52 18.37 -5.63
CA GLY A 189 15.20 18.34 -4.21
C GLY A 189 13.73 18.56 -3.85
N TYR A 190 12.88 18.88 -4.83
CA TYR A 190 11.51 19.33 -4.58
C TYR A 190 10.69 18.34 -3.74
N MET A 191 10.68 17.05 -4.09
CA MET A 191 9.91 16.05 -3.34
C MET A 191 10.41 15.89 -1.91
N ALA A 192 11.72 16.02 -1.67
CA ALA A 192 12.29 15.98 -0.32
C ALA A 192 11.83 17.18 0.51
N ALA A 193 11.89 18.38 -0.06
CA ALA A 193 11.43 19.61 0.59
C ALA A 193 9.90 19.58 0.86
N ALA A 194 9.11 19.13 -0.11
CA ALA A 194 7.65 19.05 -0.01
C ALA A 194 7.16 18.04 1.03
N PHE A 195 7.98 17.06 1.42
CA PHE A 195 7.65 16.09 2.46
C PHE A 195 8.15 16.49 3.85
N GLY A 196 9.04 17.46 3.96
CA GLY A 196 9.61 17.92 5.23
C GLY A 196 10.38 16.80 5.96
N GLN A 197 10.22 16.71 7.27
CA GLN A 197 10.70 15.56 8.04
C GLN A 197 9.77 14.36 7.76
N ALA A 198 10.00 13.71 6.64
CA ALA A 198 9.15 12.63 6.16
C ALA A 198 8.91 11.55 7.21
N ALA A 199 7.69 11.06 7.27
CA ALA A 199 7.32 9.93 8.10
C ALA A 199 7.42 8.63 7.31
N ALA A 200 7.78 7.53 7.99
CA ALA A 200 7.78 6.21 7.38
C ALA A 200 7.02 5.21 8.24
N ALA A 201 6.34 4.28 7.59
CA ALA A 201 5.64 3.20 8.26
C ALA A 201 5.76 1.92 7.43
N MET A 202 5.54 0.79 8.08
CA MET A 202 5.51 -0.51 7.43
C MET A 202 4.21 -1.22 7.76
N ARG A 203 3.67 -1.91 6.76
CA ARG A 203 2.56 -2.85 6.95
C ARG A 203 2.89 -4.17 6.29
N VAL A 204 2.89 -5.22 7.08
CA VAL A 204 2.95 -6.58 6.57
C VAL A 204 1.53 -7.11 6.47
N ASN A 205 1.10 -7.44 5.27
CA ASN A 205 -0.22 -7.99 5.01
C ASN A 205 -0.12 -9.50 4.90
N TYR A 206 -1.03 -10.19 5.55
CA TYR A 206 -1.15 -11.63 5.50
C TYR A 206 -2.58 -12.00 5.11
N TYR A 207 -2.73 -12.71 4.01
CA TYR A 207 -4.01 -13.14 3.47
C TYR A 207 -4.09 -14.66 3.54
N PRO A 208 -4.80 -15.21 4.55
CA PRO A 208 -4.98 -16.66 4.67
C PRO A 208 -5.75 -17.23 3.49
N LYS A 209 -5.61 -18.53 3.23
CA LYS A 209 -6.48 -19.25 2.30
C LYS A 209 -7.93 -18.92 2.57
N CYS A 210 -8.66 -18.69 1.50
CA CYS A 210 -10.08 -18.35 1.58
C CYS A 210 -10.92 -19.47 0.95
N PRO A 211 -11.90 -20.03 1.66
CA PRO A 211 -12.74 -21.08 1.12
C PRO A 211 -13.66 -20.62 -0.01
N GLN A 212 -13.96 -19.31 -0.07
CA GLN A 212 -14.88 -18.72 -1.06
C GLN A 212 -14.29 -17.39 -1.59
N PRO A 213 -13.14 -17.41 -2.32
CA PRO A 213 -12.44 -16.22 -2.75
C PRO A 213 -13.23 -15.36 -3.75
N GLU A 214 -14.21 -15.95 -4.43
CA GLU A 214 -15.11 -15.25 -5.36
C GLU A 214 -16.12 -14.32 -4.64
N LEU A 215 -16.33 -14.50 -3.34
CA LEU A 215 -17.28 -13.72 -2.55
C LEU A 215 -16.63 -12.55 -1.80
N THR A 216 -15.30 -12.51 -1.70
CA THR A 216 -14.58 -11.55 -0.86
C THR A 216 -13.34 -10.95 -1.52
N LEU A 217 -12.70 -10.04 -0.84
CA LEU A 217 -11.41 -9.46 -1.22
C LEU A 217 -10.45 -9.58 -0.04
N GLY A 218 -9.17 -9.79 -0.33
CA GLY A 218 -8.10 -9.70 0.67
C GLY A 218 -7.92 -8.27 1.19
N LEU A 219 -8.09 -7.28 0.29
CA LEU A 219 -8.10 -5.87 0.62
C LEU A 219 -9.00 -5.14 -0.38
N SER A 220 -9.96 -4.38 0.13
CA SER A 220 -10.93 -3.60 -0.64
C SER A 220 -10.26 -2.52 -1.50
N PRO A 221 -10.92 -2.08 -2.59
CA PRO A 221 -10.42 -0.99 -3.42
C PRO A 221 -10.11 0.27 -2.60
N HIS A 222 -8.92 0.83 -2.83
CA HIS A 222 -8.46 2.08 -2.21
C HIS A 222 -7.33 2.71 -3.02
N SER A 223 -7.06 3.97 -2.77
CA SER A 223 -5.79 4.64 -3.07
C SER A 223 -5.00 4.82 -1.78
N ASP A 224 -3.67 4.89 -1.87
CA ASP A 224 -2.84 5.10 -0.69
C ASP A 224 -2.86 6.57 -0.24
N PRO A 225 -3.15 6.85 1.05
CA PRO A 225 -3.29 8.22 1.54
C PRO A 225 -1.96 8.98 1.66
N GLY A 226 -0.85 8.29 1.52
CA GLY A 226 0.50 8.81 1.70
C GLY A 226 1.14 9.39 0.45
N GLY A 227 2.47 9.40 0.43
CA GLY A 227 3.26 9.86 -0.70
C GLY A 227 3.64 8.74 -1.65
N LEU A 228 4.45 7.80 -1.19
CA LEU A 228 4.96 6.67 -1.97
C LEU A 228 4.79 5.38 -1.18
N THR A 229 4.44 4.32 -1.87
CA THR A 229 4.43 2.96 -1.34
C THR A 229 5.43 2.10 -2.10
N PHE A 230 6.25 1.35 -1.37
CA PHE A 230 7.18 0.36 -1.89
C PHE A 230 6.72 -1.01 -1.37
N LEU A 231 6.17 -1.81 -2.24
CA LEU A 231 5.62 -3.12 -1.89
C LEU A 231 6.58 -4.22 -2.30
N LEU A 232 7.01 -5.01 -1.33
CA LEU A 232 7.61 -6.32 -1.57
C LEU A 232 6.46 -7.33 -1.75
N PRO A 233 6.22 -7.82 -2.97
CA PRO A 233 5.11 -8.74 -3.23
C PRO A 233 5.42 -10.15 -2.71
N ASP A 234 4.39 -11.00 -2.65
CA ASP A 234 4.59 -12.44 -2.58
C ASP A 234 5.16 -12.93 -3.91
N GLU A 235 6.15 -13.82 -3.88
CA GLU A 235 6.81 -14.33 -5.09
C GLU A 235 5.97 -15.35 -5.84
N HIS A 236 5.10 -16.07 -5.13
CA HIS A 236 4.39 -17.24 -5.65
C HIS A 236 2.89 -17.00 -5.80
N VAL A 237 2.32 -16.14 -4.95
CA VAL A 237 0.87 -15.93 -4.89
C VAL A 237 0.52 -14.53 -5.37
N LYS A 238 -0.04 -14.44 -6.58
CA LYS A 238 -0.56 -13.20 -7.14
C LYS A 238 -1.84 -12.79 -6.38
N GLY A 239 -2.18 -11.51 -6.42
CA GLY A 239 -3.41 -11.03 -5.78
C GLY A 239 -3.60 -9.52 -5.92
N LEU A 240 -2.52 -8.74 -6.08
CA LEU A 240 -2.63 -7.31 -6.33
C LEU A 240 -3.28 -7.05 -7.68
N GLN A 241 -4.32 -6.20 -7.68
CA GLN A 241 -4.96 -5.68 -8.88
C GLN A 241 -4.96 -4.16 -8.85
N VAL A 242 -4.66 -3.55 -9.99
CA VAL A 242 -4.59 -2.11 -10.20
C VAL A 242 -5.68 -1.69 -11.18
N ARG A 243 -6.33 -0.56 -10.92
CA ARG A 243 -7.36 -0.02 -11.82
C ARG A 243 -6.70 0.70 -12.99
N HIS A 244 -6.87 0.20 -14.22
CA HIS A 244 -6.34 0.83 -15.42
C HIS A 244 -7.41 0.87 -16.52
N ALA A 245 -7.62 2.04 -17.11
CA ALA A 245 -8.63 2.25 -18.14
C ALA A 245 -10.04 1.71 -17.79
N GLY A 246 -10.41 1.80 -16.51
CA GLY A 246 -11.71 1.30 -16.04
C GLY A 246 -11.75 -0.17 -15.67
N GLU A 247 -10.70 -0.95 -15.94
CA GLU A 247 -10.63 -2.38 -15.66
C GLU A 247 -9.66 -2.73 -14.53
N TRP A 248 -9.85 -3.90 -13.89
CA TRP A 248 -8.93 -4.44 -12.90
C TRP A 248 -7.86 -5.29 -13.58
N VAL A 249 -6.61 -4.83 -13.54
CA VAL A 249 -5.44 -5.55 -14.08
C VAL A 249 -4.71 -6.24 -12.94
N THR A 250 -4.55 -7.56 -13.02
CA THR A 250 -3.74 -8.31 -12.05
C THR A 250 -2.26 -8.05 -12.33
N VAL A 251 -1.55 -7.57 -11.33
CA VAL A 251 -0.10 -7.36 -11.42
C VAL A 251 0.61 -8.70 -11.38
N ASP A 252 1.52 -8.89 -12.34
CA ASP A 252 2.44 -10.01 -12.42
C ASP A 252 3.81 -9.56 -11.91
N PRO A 253 4.20 -9.89 -10.66
CA PRO A 253 5.45 -9.41 -10.10
C PRO A 253 6.66 -9.95 -10.86
N VAL A 254 7.62 -9.06 -11.17
CA VAL A 254 8.93 -9.48 -11.64
C VAL A 254 9.72 -10.07 -10.46
N PRO A 255 10.30 -11.27 -10.58
CA PRO A 255 11.07 -11.88 -9.52
C PRO A 255 12.15 -10.92 -8.98
N GLY A 256 12.24 -10.79 -7.66
CA GLY A 256 13.17 -9.89 -6.99
C GLY A 256 12.87 -8.40 -7.15
N GLY A 257 11.77 -8.00 -7.81
CA GLY A 257 11.37 -6.60 -7.99
C GLY A 257 10.52 -6.07 -6.84
N LEU A 258 10.53 -4.76 -6.64
CA LEU A 258 9.57 -4.03 -5.81
C LEU A 258 8.47 -3.43 -6.69
N ILE A 259 7.24 -3.40 -6.17
CA ILE A 259 6.16 -2.64 -6.79
C ILE A 259 6.11 -1.27 -6.11
N VAL A 260 6.19 -0.20 -6.90
CA VAL A 260 6.16 1.19 -6.41
C VAL A 260 4.89 1.85 -6.91
N ASN A 261 4.19 2.56 -6.02
CA ASN A 261 3.03 3.34 -6.42
C ASN A 261 3.01 4.75 -5.82
N ILE A 262 2.39 5.64 -6.59
CA ILE A 262 2.08 7.01 -6.21
C ILE A 262 0.90 7.01 -5.25
N GLY A 263 1.03 7.74 -4.14
CA GLY A 263 -0.05 7.99 -3.21
C GLY A 263 -0.75 9.34 -3.43
N ASP A 264 -1.82 9.56 -2.69
CA ASP A 264 -2.70 10.72 -2.84
C ASP A 264 -1.97 12.06 -2.66
N GLN A 265 -0.93 12.12 -1.80
CA GLN A 265 -0.21 13.36 -1.56
C GLN A 265 0.62 13.80 -2.77
N ILE A 266 1.21 12.85 -3.53
CA ILE A 266 1.90 13.19 -4.78
C ILE A 266 0.89 13.53 -5.88
N GLN A 267 -0.28 12.91 -5.92
CA GLN A 267 -1.34 13.33 -6.83
C GLN A 267 -1.76 14.79 -6.56
N LEU A 268 -1.93 15.17 -5.30
CA LEU A 268 -2.22 16.57 -4.93
C LEU A 268 -1.07 17.51 -5.32
N LEU A 269 0.16 17.21 -4.91
CA LEU A 269 1.34 18.02 -5.21
C LEU A 269 1.55 18.22 -6.72
N SER A 270 1.32 17.17 -7.51
CA SER A 270 1.46 17.20 -8.97
C SER A 270 0.27 17.81 -9.69
N ASN A 271 -0.71 18.39 -8.98
CA ASN A 271 -1.95 18.90 -9.54
C ASN A 271 -2.68 17.88 -10.45
N GLY A 272 -2.60 16.58 -10.10
CA GLY A 272 -3.21 15.49 -10.83
C GLY A 272 -2.44 15.00 -12.06
N THR A 273 -1.23 15.53 -12.32
CA THR A 273 -0.35 15.05 -13.39
C THR A 273 0.06 13.59 -13.14
N PHE A 274 0.43 13.25 -11.91
CA PHE A 274 0.67 11.87 -11.47
C PHE A 274 -0.56 11.35 -10.71
N LYS A 275 -0.84 10.08 -10.89
CA LYS A 275 -2.07 9.45 -10.42
C LYS A 275 -1.81 8.55 -9.22
N SER A 276 -2.54 8.78 -8.14
CA SER A 276 -2.71 7.78 -7.08
C SER A 276 -3.83 6.84 -7.52
N VAL A 277 -3.48 5.66 -7.98
CA VAL A 277 -4.42 4.76 -8.65
C VAL A 277 -5.05 3.80 -7.66
N GLU A 278 -6.34 3.56 -7.86
CA GLU A 278 -7.11 2.61 -7.08
C GLU A 278 -6.59 1.19 -7.29
N HIS A 279 -6.38 0.48 -6.19
CA HIS A 279 -5.90 -0.90 -6.20
C HIS A 279 -6.58 -1.73 -5.12
N ARG A 280 -6.55 -3.04 -5.29
CA ARG A 280 -7.17 -4.02 -4.38
C ARG A 280 -6.39 -5.31 -4.34
N VAL A 281 -6.72 -6.19 -3.40
CA VAL A 281 -6.13 -7.53 -3.32
C VAL A 281 -7.23 -8.59 -3.37
N THR A 282 -7.09 -9.57 -4.25
CA THR A 282 -7.98 -10.74 -4.30
C THR A 282 -7.55 -11.78 -3.27
N ALA A 283 -8.52 -12.51 -2.72
CA ALA A 283 -8.26 -13.69 -1.90
C ALA A 283 -7.86 -14.89 -2.76
N ASN A 284 -7.23 -15.90 -2.17
CA ASN A 284 -6.76 -17.11 -2.85
C ASN A 284 -7.24 -18.36 -2.09
N ALA A 285 -7.72 -19.38 -2.80
CA ALA A 285 -8.17 -20.63 -2.20
C ALA A 285 -7.03 -21.61 -1.93
N ALA A 286 -5.96 -21.58 -2.72
CA ALA A 286 -4.92 -22.60 -2.72
C ALA A 286 -3.79 -22.33 -1.73
N ALA A 287 -3.43 -21.06 -1.54
CA ALA A 287 -2.27 -20.68 -0.73
C ALA A 287 -2.50 -19.38 0.02
N ASP A 288 -1.82 -19.25 1.18
CA ASP A 288 -1.70 -17.99 1.89
C ASP A 288 -0.80 -17.04 1.09
N ARG A 289 -1.05 -15.75 1.21
CA ARG A 289 -0.24 -14.71 0.58
C ARG A 289 0.30 -13.75 1.63
N ILE A 290 1.56 -13.33 1.48
CA ILE A 290 2.18 -12.30 2.32
C ILE A 290 2.75 -11.19 1.44
N SER A 291 2.71 -9.95 1.92
CA SER A 291 3.42 -8.83 1.29
C SER A 291 3.84 -7.79 2.33
N VAL A 292 4.96 -7.10 2.06
CA VAL A 292 5.49 -6.08 2.97
C VAL A 292 5.43 -4.73 2.25
N ALA A 293 4.63 -3.81 2.77
CA ALA A 293 4.51 -2.45 2.26
C ALA A 293 5.30 -1.48 3.15
N TYR A 294 6.21 -0.73 2.54
CA TYR A 294 6.89 0.41 3.13
C TYR A 294 6.24 1.68 2.62
N PHE A 295 5.72 2.52 3.53
CA PHE A 295 5.09 3.78 3.21
C PHE A 295 6.04 4.94 3.52
N HIS A 296 6.23 5.82 2.55
CA HIS A 296 6.95 7.08 2.71
C HIS A 296 5.97 8.25 2.59
N ASN A 297 5.81 8.98 3.67
CA ASN A 297 4.74 9.97 3.83
C ASN A 297 5.29 11.35 4.15
N PRO A 298 4.55 12.43 3.81
CA PRO A 298 4.85 13.75 4.32
C PRO A 298 4.80 13.82 5.85
N GLN A 299 5.45 14.80 6.43
CA GLN A 299 5.29 15.18 7.83
C GLN A 299 3.84 15.55 8.15
N ASP A 300 3.34 15.15 9.31
CA ASP A 300 1.92 15.23 9.68
C ASP A 300 1.32 16.63 9.66
N ASP A 301 2.09 17.64 10.05
CA ASP A 301 1.67 19.04 10.15
C ASP A 301 1.95 19.85 8.88
N LEU A 302 2.29 19.22 7.77
CA LEU A 302 2.43 19.91 6.50
C LEU A 302 1.07 20.17 5.84
N LEU A 303 0.94 21.37 5.29
CA LEU A 303 -0.15 21.74 4.39
C LEU A 303 0.25 21.28 2.98
N ILE A 304 -0.47 20.28 2.47
CA ILE A 304 -0.27 19.78 1.11
C ILE A 304 -1.17 20.53 0.16
N SER A 305 -0.60 21.05 -0.91
CA SER A 305 -1.30 21.76 -1.98
C SER A 305 -0.60 21.52 -3.31
N PRO A 306 -1.29 21.74 -4.45
CA PRO A 306 -0.63 21.72 -5.75
C PRO A 306 0.58 22.66 -5.79
N ALA A 307 1.70 22.15 -6.33
CA ALA A 307 2.95 22.90 -6.43
C ALA A 307 2.77 24.15 -7.32
N SER A 308 3.20 25.31 -6.83
CA SER A 308 3.03 26.59 -7.56
C SER A 308 3.66 26.57 -8.96
N GLU A 309 4.81 25.90 -9.09
CA GLU A 309 5.52 25.74 -10.38
C GLU A 309 4.72 24.87 -11.37
N ILE A 310 4.04 23.82 -10.87
CA ILE A 310 3.20 22.94 -11.66
C ILE A 310 1.93 23.70 -12.07
N VAL A 311 1.28 24.39 -11.14
CA VAL A 311 0.09 25.21 -11.40
C VAL A 311 0.35 26.27 -12.49
N LYS A 312 1.51 26.93 -12.47
CA LYS A 312 1.92 27.91 -13.50
C LYS A 312 1.99 27.28 -14.91
N ARG A 313 2.30 25.99 -15.01
CA ARG A 313 2.47 25.29 -16.30
C ARG A 313 1.22 24.55 -16.75
N SER A 314 0.48 23.94 -15.81
CA SER A 314 -0.63 23.03 -16.11
C SER A 314 -2.01 23.67 -15.97
N GLY A 315 -2.09 24.95 -15.55
CA GLY A 315 -3.36 25.64 -15.30
C GLY A 315 -3.73 25.66 -13.80
N PRO A 316 -4.94 26.14 -13.46
CA PRO A 316 -5.33 26.39 -12.08
C PRO A 316 -5.25 25.13 -11.20
N ALA A 317 -5.13 25.35 -9.89
CA ALA A 317 -5.12 24.26 -8.91
C ALA A 317 -6.47 23.50 -8.95
N VAL A 318 -6.40 22.18 -9.17
CA VAL A 318 -7.58 21.31 -9.22
C VAL A 318 -7.88 20.62 -7.89
N TYR A 319 -7.07 20.88 -6.86
CA TYR A 319 -7.26 20.37 -5.51
C TYR A 319 -7.16 21.49 -4.47
N LYS A 320 -8.00 21.39 -3.44
CA LYS A 320 -7.94 22.24 -2.24
C LYS A 320 -6.76 21.83 -1.37
N PRO A 321 -6.07 22.79 -0.73
CA PRO A 321 -5.05 22.48 0.28
C PRO A 321 -5.64 21.71 1.47
N ILE A 322 -4.88 20.77 2.03
CA ILE A 322 -5.26 20.03 3.22
C ILE A 322 -4.03 19.75 4.10
N MET A 323 -4.20 19.81 5.42
CA MET A 323 -3.20 19.34 6.36
C MET A 323 -3.12 17.81 6.28
N TYR A 324 -1.92 17.24 6.12
CA TYR A 324 -1.77 15.80 5.95
C TYR A 324 -2.35 15.00 7.13
N ARG A 325 -2.17 15.46 8.37
CA ARG A 325 -2.77 14.83 9.56
C ARG A 325 -4.31 14.76 9.50
N GLU A 326 -4.97 15.78 8.95
CA GLU A 326 -6.44 15.79 8.81
C GLU A 326 -6.87 14.77 7.75
N TYR A 327 -6.13 14.70 6.64
CA TYR A 327 -6.36 13.71 5.60
C TYR A 327 -6.24 12.27 6.16
N LYS A 328 -5.16 11.96 6.89
CA LYS A 328 -4.97 10.65 7.52
C LYS A 328 -6.06 10.31 8.52
N LYS A 329 -6.47 11.30 9.35
CA LYS A 329 -7.54 11.11 10.32
C LYS A 329 -8.85 10.75 9.65
N HIS A 330 -9.21 11.46 8.59
CA HIS A 330 -10.40 11.18 7.79
C HIS A 330 -10.40 9.74 7.25
N MET A 331 -9.30 9.32 6.64
CA MET A 331 -9.11 7.96 6.15
C MET A 331 -9.24 6.89 7.25
N ARG A 332 -8.64 7.12 8.41
CA ARG A 332 -8.70 6.19 9.55
C ARG A 332 -10.11 6.00 10.08
N MET A 333 -10.90 7.07 10.11
CA MET A 333 -12.26 7.02 10.61
C MET A 333 -13.20 6.29 9.65
N LEU A 334 -13.14 6.59 8.36
CA LEU A 334 -14.04 6.03 7.36
C LEU A 334 -13.59 4.65 6.84
N GLY A 335 -12.28 4.35 6.92
CA GLY A 335 -11.70 3.17 6.31
C GLY A 335 -11.46 3.34 4.81
N LEU A 336 -11.36 2.21 4.09
CA LEU A 336 -11.12 2.20 2.65
C LEU A 336 -12.38 2.66 1.89
N GLY A 337 -12.21 3.57 0.94
CA GLY A 337 -13.31 4.18 0.20
C GLY A 337 -12.98 4.44 -1.28
N GLY A 338 -12.21 3.56 -1.90
CA GLY A 338 -11.75 3.76 -3.28
C GLY A 338 -10.94 5.05 -3.38
N LYS A 339 -11.35 5.95 -4.28
CA LYS A 339 -10.75 7.28 -4.46
C LYS A 339 -11.56 8.40 -3.83
N SER A 340 -12.64 8.11 -3.12
CA SER A 340 -13.56 9.11 -2.59
C SER A 340 -12.88 10.18 -1.72
N HIS A 341 -11.82 9.81 -1.00
CA HIS A 341 -11.09 10.72 -0.13
C HIS A 341 -10.32 11.79 -0.90
N VAL A 342 -9.51 11.41 -1.89
CA VAL A 342 -8.75 12.38 -2.70
C VAL A 342 -9.67 13.16 -3.64
N ASP A 343 -10.70 12.53 -4.17
CA ASP A 343 -11.66 13.20 -5.07
C ASP A 343 -12.52 14.23 -4.33
N SER A 344 -12.77 14.09 -3.02
CA SER A 344 -13.45 15.09 -2.21
C SER A 344 -12.69 16.43 -2.10
N LEU A 345 -11.40 16.41 -2.40
CA LEU A 345 -10.56 17.62 -2.40
C LEU A 345 -10.54 18.36 -3.73
N ARG A 346 -11.19 17.83 -4.77
CA ARG A 346 -11.25 18.53 -6.07
C ARG A 346 -11.95 19.88 -5.94
N THR A 347 -11.37 20.88 -6.59
CA THR A 347 -12.05 22.15 -6.82
C THR A 347 -13.10 21.92 -7.90
N THR A 348 -14.33 22.30 -7.63
CA THR A 348 -15.43 22.27 -8.61
C THR A 348 -15.18 23.24 -9.75
#